data_2e271f343509b8f5a6c72e6f1d1c68b9
#
_entry.id   2e271f343509b8f5a6c72e6f1d1c68b9
#
_cell.length_a   1.000
_cell.length_b   1.000
_cell.length_c   1.000
_cell.angle_alpha   90.00
_cell.angle_beta   90.00
_cell.angle_gamma   90.00
#
_symmetry.space_group_name_H-M   'P 1'
#
loop_
_entity.id
_entity.type
_entity.pdbx_description
1 polymer ?
#
loop_
_entity_poly.entity_id
_entity_poly.type
_entity_poly.pdbx_seq_one_letter_code
_entity_poly.pdbx_strand_id
1 'polypeptide(L)'
;AIKYAGNAARLSDSPTQVGNGKFAFGFDRTGLQTLAPQNTLSDWGWHSTPPPGDPSKFRGSSADSPARRINFAASLPDPENPELSAWLAANPHRLNLGRISFAIFGADGKRLDPGSIAPQWQRVDMYTGRVESVFRAPGGSASVSTVSHPARDLVSARIKSGLLRTGALRVIFKFPYSDGE
;
A
#
# COMPACT_ATOMS: atom_id res chain seq x y z
N ALA A 1 -15.27 -12.03 -8.24
CA ALA A 1 -13.79 -12.14 -8.26
C ALA A 1 -13.25 -11.24 -9.37
N ILE A 2 -12.50 -10.22 -9.03
CA ILE A 2 -11.84 -9.34 -10.01
C ILE A 2 -10.50 -9.98 -10.37
N LYS A 3 -10.36 -10.38 -11.63
CA LYS A 3 -9.06 -10.79 -12.17
C LYS A 3 -8.37 -9.53 -12.68
N TYR A 4 -7.30 -9.12 -12.04
CA TYR A 4 -6.46 -8.04 -12.53
C TYR A 4 -5.49 -8.58 -13.60
N ALA A 5 -5.81 -8.33 -14.86
CA ALA A 5 -4.84 -8.39 -15.95
C ALA A 5 -4.39 -6.94 -16.22
N GLY A 6 -3.35 -6.48 -15.59
CA GLY A 6 -2.91 -5.10 -15.75
C GLY A 6 -1.43 -4.89 -15.40
N ASN A 7 -0.83 -3.88 -16.02
CA ASN A 7 0.58 -3.52 -15.91
C ASN A 7 0.90 -2.98 -14.48
N ALA A 8 2.07 -3.32 -13.94
CA ALA A 8 2.50 -2.94 -12.59
C ALA A 8 2.47 -1.42 -12.33
N ALA A 9 2.66 -0.61 -13.38
CA ALA A 9 2.64 0.86 -13.30
C ALA A 9 1.26 1.47 -12.93
N ARG A 10 0.16 0.73 -13.08
CA ARG A 10 -1.19 1.24 -12.73
C ARG A 10 -1.63 0.92 -11.31
N LEU A 11 -0.86 0.13 -10.56
CA LEU A 11 -1.18 -0.23 -9.17
C LEU A 11 -0.80 0.85 -8.17
N SER A 12 0.12 1.78 -8.53
CA SER A 12 0.45 2.94 -7.70
C SER A 12 -0.71 3.94 -7.60
N ASP A 13 -1.53 4.03 -8.66
CA ASP A 13 -2.58 5.03 -8.78
C ASP A 13 -3.92 4.58 -8.12
N SER A 14 -4.05 3.30 -7.84
CA SER A 14 -5.25 2.74 -7.21
C SER A 14 -4.85 1.57 -6.29
N PRO A 15 -4.35 1.87 -5.09
CA PRO A 15 -3.91 0.85 -4.16
C PRO A 15 -5.08 -0.05 -3.73
N THR A 16 -4.88 -1.35 -3.85
CA THR A 16 -5.77 -2.35 -3.26
C THR A 16 -5.49 -2.46 -1.77
N GLN A 17 -6.53 -2.63 -0.97
CA GLN A 17 -6.39 -2.71 0.48
C GLN A 17 -7.39 -3.69 1.09
N VAL A 18 -7.03 -4.24 2.24
CA VAL A 18 -7.92 -4.92 3.17
C VAL A 18 -7.95 -4.16 4.49
N GLY A 19 -9.07 -4.17 5.17
CA GLY A 19 -9.24 -3.42 6.40
C GLY A 19 -10.58 -3.67 7.06
N ASN A 20 -10.84 -2.95 8.16
CA ASN A 20 -12.05 -3.06 8.97
C ASN A 20 -12.80 -1.72 9.14
N GLY A 21 -12.43 -0.70 8.35
CA GLY A 21 -12.98 0.66 8.44
C GLY A 21 -12.16 1.61 9.32
N LYS A 22 -11.39 1.09 10.27
CA LYS A 22 -10.43 1.85 11.11
C LYS A 22 -8.99 1.57 10.74
N PHE A 23 -8.68 0.32 10.49
CA PHE A 23 -7.40 -0.18 10.03
C PHE A 23 -7.44 -0.48 8.53
N ALA A 24 -6.36 -0.19 7.81
CA ALA A 24 -6.18 -0.52 6.40
C ALA A 24 -4.75 -0.99 6.13
N PHE A 25 -4.64 -2.10 5.43
CA PHE A 25 -3.38 -2.63 4.91
C PHE A 25 -3.43 -2.60 3.39
N GLY A 26 -2.69 -1.67 2.79
CA GLY A 26 -2.49 -1.63 1.34
C GLY A 26 -1.56 -2.76 0.91
N PHE A 27 -1.86 -3.40 -0.20
CA PHE A 27 -1.05 -4.50 -0.73
C PHE A 27 -0.90 -4.39 -2.25
N ASP A 28 0.18 -4.95 -2.76
CA ASP A 28 0.45 -5.09 -4.19
C ASP A 28 0.14 -6.51 -4.68
N ARG A 29 0.55 -6.83 -5.90
CA ARG A 29 0.31 -8.15 -6.51
C ARG A 29 1.01 -9.32 -5.84
N THR A 30 1.92 -9.08 -4.91
CA THR A 30 2.51 -10.14 -4.08
C THR A 30 1.62 -10.52 -2.91
N GLY A 31 0.55 -9.75 -2.64
CA GLY A 31 -0.29 -9.88 -1.46
C GLY A 31 0.31 -9.21 -0.22
N LEU A 32 1.49 -8.63 -0.33
CA LEU A 32 2.17 -7.77 0.64
C LEU A 32 2.54 -6.44 -0.02
N GLN A 33 3.59 -5.76 0.45
CA GLN A 33 3.98 -4.39 0.04
C GLN A 33 5.38 -4.39 -0.58
N THR A 34 5.59 -5.20 -1.64
CA THR A 34 6.92 -5.48 -2.19
C THR A 34 7.23 -4.67 -3.44
N LEU A 35 6.27 -4.60 -4.39
CA LEU A 35 6.46 -4.03 -5.72
C LEU A 35 6.03 -2.57 -5.80
N ALA A 36 5.14 -2.13 -4.90
CA ALA A 36 4.64 -0.77 -4.86
C ALA A 36 4.68 -0.23 -3.43
N PRO A 37 4.93 1.08 -3.26
CA PRO A 37 4.90 1.72 -1.95
C PRO A 37 3.45 1.78 -1.46
N GLN A 38 3.10 0.86 -0.58
CA GLN A 38 1.79 0.79 0.08
C GLN A 38 1.93 1.12 1.56
N ASN A 39 0.85 1.56 2.19
CA ASN A 39 0.82 1.95 3.59
C ASN A 39 -0.01 0.99 4.43
N THR A 40 0.34 0.93 5.71
CA THR A 40 -0.46 0.33 6.78
C THR A 40 -0.93 1.46 7.67
N LEU A 41 -2.23 1.67 7.75
CA LEU A 41 -2.82 2.83 8.41
C LEU A 41 -3.84 2.39 9.47
N SER A 42 -3.97 3.19 10.53
CA SER A 42 -5.04 3.06 11.50
C SER A 42 -5.55 4.43 11.96
N ASP A 43 -6.76 4.47 12.52
CA ASP A 43 -7.35 5.71 13.03
C ASP A 43 -6.62 6.27 14.25
N TRP A 44 -5.93 5.45 15.04
CA TRP A 44 -5.11 5.89 16.16
C TRP A 44 -3.72 6.39 15.75
N GLY A 45 -3.22 5.99 14.58
CA GLY A 45 -1.95 6.45 14.00
C GLY A 45 -2.09 7.84 13.37
N TRP A 46 -2.49 8.83 14.18
CA TRP A 46 -2.79 10.18 13.76
C TRP A 46 -1.61 11.11 14.03
N HIS A 47 -1.39 12.01 13.07
CA HIS A 47 -0.44 13.10 13.20
C HIS A 47 -1.04 14.38 12.63
N SER A 48 -0.79 15.51 13.27
CA SER A 48 -1.22 16.81 12.81
C SER A 48 -0.25 17.90 13.31
N THR A 49 0.14 18.80 12.43
CA THR A 49 0.86 20.02 12.74
C THR A 49 -0.05 21.23 12.53
N PRO A 50 0.17 22.34 13.24
CA PRO A 50 -0.61 23.56 13.02
C PRO A 50 -0.52 24.01 11.56
N PRO A 51 -1.63 24.40 10.92
CA PRO A 51 -1.62 24.94 9.58
C PRO A 51 -0.91 26.30 9.52
N PRO A 52 -0.24 26.63 8.41
CA PRO A 52 0.42 27.94 8.24
C PRO A 52 -0.54 29.11 8.06
N GLY A 53 -1.84 28.86 8.04
CA GLY A 53 -2.88 29.85 7.84
C GLY A 53 -4.27 29.28 8.13
N ASP A 54 -5.31 29.91 7.60
CA ASP A 54 -6.68 29.45 7.75
C ASP A 54 -7.00 28.30 6.79
N PRO A 55 -7.20 27.07 7.29
CA PRO A 55 -7.46 25.90 6.43
C PRO A 55 -8.77 26.04 5.62
N SER A 56 -9.71 26.89 6.05
CA SER A 56 -10.96 27.08 5.33
C SER A 56 -10.78 27.78 3.98
N LYS A 57 -9.64 28.41 3.77
CA LYS A 57 -9.26 29.05 2.51
C LYS A 57 -8.77 28.06 1.45
N PHE A 58 -8.36 26.86 1.83
CA PHE A 58 -7.92 25.85 0.88
C PHE A 58 -9.09 25.40 0.00
N ARG A 59 -8.92 25.54 -1.30
CA ARG A 59 -9.94 25.16 -2.30
C ARG A 59 -9.66 23.82 -2.96
N GLY A 60 -8.40 23.42 -2.97
CA GLY A 60 -7.98 22.24 -3.71
C GLY A 60 -8.20 22.40 -5.21
N SER A 61 -8.20 21.27 -5.89
CA SER A 61 -8.52 21.22 -7.31
C SER A 61 -9.80 20.44 -7.53
N SER A 62 -10.53 20.80 -8.57
CA SER A 62 -11.76 20.12 -8.94
C SER A 62 -11.60 19.38 -10.27
N ALA A 63 -12.22 18.22 -10.38
CA ALA A 63 -12.35 17.50 -11.63
C ALA A 63 -13.83 17.19 -11.91
N ASP A 64 -14.16 17.22 -13.19
CA ASP A 64 -15.50 16.87 -13.63
C ASP A 64 -15.66 15.35 -13.65
N SER A 65 -16.73 14.88 -13.02
CA SER A 65 -17.20 13.51 -13.08
C SER A 65 -18.51 13.48 -13.88
N PRO A 66 -18.90 12.37 -14.52
CA PRO A 66 -20.14 12.31 -15.30
C PRO A 66 -21.40 12.79 -14.56
N ALA A 67 -21.42 12.70 -13.23
CA ALA A 67 -22.59 13.08 -12.42
C ALA A 67 -22.42 14.42 -11.68
N ARG A 68 -21.18 14.87 -11.38
CA ARG A 68 -20.93 16.08 -10.60
C ARG A 68 -19.45 16.49 -10.63
N ARG A 69 -19.18 17.75 -10.32
CA ARG A 69 -17.83 18.23 -10.04
C ARG A 69 -17.38 17.75 -8.66
N ILE A 70 -16.20 17.15 -8.57
CA ILE A 70 -15.62 16.64 -7.33
C ILE A 70 -14.38 17.46 -7.02
N ASN A 71 -14.27 17.96 -5.78
CA ASN A 71 -13.09 18.63 -5.29
C ASN A 71 -12.13 17.61 -4.67
N PHE A 72 -10.87 17.65 -5.09
CA PHE A 72 -9.79 16.83 -4.55
C PHE A 72 -8.84 17.72 -3.74
N ALA A 73 -8.69 17.40 -2.45
CA ALA A 73 -7.92 18.25 -1.56
C ALA A 73 -6.40 18.12 -1.73
N ALA A 74 -5.86 16.96 -2.00
CA ALA A 74 -4.43 16.72 -1.79
C ALA A 74 -3.60 16.37 -3.04
N SER A 75 -4.22 16.02 -4.15
CA SER A 75 -3.48 15.55 -5.34
C SER A 75 -3.03 16.65 -6.29
N LEU A 76 -3.56 17.86 -6.11
CA LEU A 76 -3.28 19.01 -6.98
C LEU A 76 -3.10 20.24 -6.08
N PRO A 77 -2.01 21.01 -6.27
CA PRO A 77 -1.78 22.20 -5.46
C PRO A 77 -2.89 23.23 -5.67
N ASP A 78 -3.26 23.92 -4.60
CA ASP A 78 -4.07 25.12 -4.67
C ASP A 78 -3.16 26.30 -5.02
N PRO A 79 -3.30 26.90 -6.22
CA PRO A 79 -2.43 28.01 -6.65
C PRO A 79 -2.60 29.28 -5.82
N GLU A 80 -3.79 29.48 -5.23
CA GLU A 80 -4.09 30.65 -4.42
C GLU A 80 -3.55 30.49 -2.98
N ASN A 81 -3.31 29.23 -2.53
CA ASN A 81 -2.83 28.92 -1.20
C ASN A 81 -1.70 27.86 -1.24
N PRO A 82 -0.53 28.20 -1.83
CA PRO A 82 0.55 27.23 -2.02
C PRO A 82 1.15 26.72 -0.69
N GLU A 83 1.18 27.55 0.34
CA GLU A 83 1.69 27.14 1.66
C GLU A 83 0.79 26.12 2.35
N LEU A 84 -0.54 26.30 2.25
CA LEU A 84 -1.50 25.30 2.75
C LEU A 84 -1.42 24.00 1.95
N SER A 85 -1.19 24.08 0.64
CA SER A 85 -0.99 22.91 -0.21
C SER A 85 0.27 22.14 0.19
N ALA A 86 1.39 22.84 0.40
CA ALA A 86 2.64 22.26 0.83
C ALA A 86 2.51 21.61 2.23
N TRP A 87 1.83 22.29 3.15
CA TRP A 87 1.56 21.77 4.49
C TRP A 87 0.71 20.50 4.45
N LEU A 88 -0.35 20.46 3.64
CA LEU A 88 -1.18 19.27 3.48
C LEU A 88 -0.40 18.10 2.87
N ALA A 89 0.48 18.37 1.90
CA ALA A 89 1.31 17.35 1.26
C ALA A 89 2.38 16.77 2.21
N ALA A 90 2.99 17.65 3.01
CA ALA A 90 4.05 17.27 3.96
C ALA A 90 3.53 16.74 5.30
N ASN A 91 2.23 16.85 5.56
CA ASN A 91 1.62 16.53 6.85
C ASN A 91 0.57 15.43 6.70
N PRO A 92 1.00 14.17 6.50
CA PRO A 92 0.07 13.07 6.39
C PRO A 92 -0.67 12.91 7.71
N HIS A 93 -1.98 13.11 7.68
CA HIS A 93 -2.83 12.99 8.88
C HIS A 93 -2.92 11.55 9.42
N ARG A 94 -2.34 10.58 8.70
CA ARG A 94 -2.21 9.19 9.13
C ARG A 94 -0.81 8.71 8.89
N LEU A 95 -0.19 8.22 9.96
CA LEU A 95 1.15 7.65 9.92
C LEU A 95 1.13 6.27 9.27
N ASN A 96 2.14 5.98 8.47
CA ASN A 96 2.39 4.63 8.01
C ASN A 96 2.97 3.81 9.17
N LEU A 97 2.19 2.89 9.70
CA LEU A 97 2.54 2.08 10.89
C LEU A 97 3.61 1.03 10.59
N GLY A 98 3.86 0.74 9.33
CA GLY A 98 4.87 -0.23 8.93
C GLY A 98 4.58 -0.83 7.57
N ARG A 99 5.61 -1.46 7.01
CA ARG A 99 5.52 -2.20 5.74
C ARG A 99 5.95 -3.64 5.93
N ILE A 100 5.21 -4.54 5.32
CA ILE A 100 5.52 -5.97 5.25
C ILE A 100 5.77 -6.30 3.78
N SER A 101 6.98 -6.74 3.47
CA SER A 101 7.40 -6.97 2.10
C SER A 101 8.24 -8.25 1.96
N PHE A 102 8.49 -8.67 0.73
CA PHE A 102 9.44 -9.73 0.44
C PHE A 102 10.81 -9.16 0.08
N ALA A 103 11.85 -9.88 0.48
CA ALA A 103 13.18 -9.76 -0.08
C ALA A 103 13.56 -11.09 -0.72
N ILE A 104 14.15 -11.02 -1.92
CA ILE A 104 14.55 -12.17 -2.70
C ILE A 104 16.08 -12.18 -2.74
N PHE A 105 16.64 -13.38 -2.64
CA PHE A 105 18.08 -13.60 -2.66
C PHE A 105 18.45 -14.63 -3.74
N GLY A 106 19.49 -14.32 -4.49
CA GLY A 106 20.08 -15.24 -5.45
C GLY A 106 20.85 -16.39 -4.78
N ALA A 107 21.31 -17.34 -5.59
CA ALA A 107 22.13 -18.45 -5.11
C ALA A 107 23.48 -17.98 -4.52
N ASP A 108 23.95 -16.80 -4.93
CA ASP A 108 25.14 -16.14 -4.40
C ASP A 108 24.89 -15.39 -3.07
N GLY A 109 23.67 -15.46 -2.53
CA GLY A 109 23.27 -14.78 -1.30
C GLY A 109 23.04 -13.29 -1.44
N LYS A 110 23.16 -12.71 -2.65
CA LYS A 110 22.89 -11.29 -2.88
C LYS A 110 21.39 -11.04 -3.02
N ARG A 111 20.96 -9.90 -2.49
CA ARG A 111 19.59 -9.44 -2.64
C ARG A 111 19.33 -9.07 -4.11
N LEU A 112 18.24 -9.59 -4.64
CA LEU A 112 17.79 -9.30 -6.01
C LEU A 112 16.82 -8.10 -5.99
N ASP A 113 16.70 -7.47 -7.16
CA ASP A 113 15.71 -6.41 -7.38
C ASP A 113 14.29 -6.98 -7.24
N PRO A 114 13.35 -6.27 -6.57
CA PRO A 114 11.96 -6.68 -6.49
C PRO A 114 11.29 -6.90 -7.86
N GLY A 115 11.74 -6.23 -8.92
CA GLY A 115 11.29 -6.43 -10.29
C GLY A 115 11.55 -7.83 -10.83
N SER A 116 12.40 -8.65 -10.18
CA SER A 116 12.58 -10.06 -10.49
C SER A 116 11.37 -10.93 -10.09
N ILE A 117 10.41 -10.38 -9.34
CA ILE A 117 9.12 -11.02 -9.05
C ILE A 117 8.20 -10.88 -10.26
N ALA A 118 7.67 -12.00 -10.71
CA ALA A 118 6.66 -12.06 -11.78
C ALA A 118 5.30 -12.48 -11.20
N PRO A 119 4.39 -11.53 -10.95
CA PRO A 119 3.04 -11.84 -10.52
C PRO A 119 2.33 -12.72 -11.55
N GLN A 120 1.62 -13.75 -11.09
CA GLN A 120 0.89 -14.69 -11.95
C GLN A 120 -0.60 -14.37 -11.94
N TRP A 121 -1.19 -14.31 -10.76
CA TRP A 121 -2.57 -13.93 -10.58
C TRP A 121 -2.81 -13.43 -9.16
N GLN A 122 -3.88 -12.66 -9.01
CA GLN A 122 -4.39 -12.22 -7.72
C GLN A 122 -5.92 -12.23 -7.74
N ARG A 123 -6.52 -12.64 -6.67
CA ARG A 123 -7.96 -12.64 -6.45
C ARG A 123 -8.28 -11.98 -5.14
N VAL A 124 -9.22 -11.06 -5.16
CA VAL A 124 -9.83 -10.47 -3.97
C VAL A 124 -11.25 -11.00 -3.85
N ASP A 125 -11.55 -11.63 -2.72
CA ASP A 125 -12.91 -11.97 -2.34
C ASP A 125 -13.48 -10.81 -1.51
N MET A 126 -14.34 -10.02 -2.14
CA MET A 126 -14.89 -8.81 -1.53
C MET A 126 -15.82 -9.10 -0.35
N TYR A 127 -16.37 -10.30 -0.26
CA TYR A 127 -17.27 -10.68 0.82
C TYR A 127 -16.48 -11.06 2.10
N THR A 128 -15.40 -11.80 1.93
CA THR A 128 -14.57 -12.24 3.07
C THR A 128 -13.38 -11.32 3.34
N GLY A 129 -13.09 -10.36 2.47
CA GLY A 129 -11.90 -9.52 2.55
C GLY A 129 -10.59 -10.28 2.35
N ARG A 130 -10.64 -11.51 1.80
CA ARG A 130 -9.45 -12.34 1.58
C ARG A 130 -8.82 -12.04 0.23
N VAL A 131 -7.53 -11.85 0.25
CA VAL A 131 -6.68 -11.73 -0.94
C VAL A 131 -5.86 -12.99 -1.12
N GLU A 132 -5.87 -13.52 -2.32
CA GLU A 132 -5.01 -14.64 -2.71
C GLU A 132 -4.11 -14.18 -3.86
N SER A 133 -2.82 -14.34 -3.72
CA SER A 133 -1.81 -13.93 -4.69
C SER A 133 -0.86 -15.06 -4.99
N VAL A 134 -0.50 -15.21 -6.25
CA VAL A 134 0.56 -16.14 -6.69
C VAL A 134 1.54 -15.38 -7.54
N PHE A 135 2.83 -15.57 -7.27
CA PHE A 135 3.91 -15.01 -8.05
C PHE A 135 5.06 -16.01 -8.22
N ARG A 136 5.87 -15.77 -9.24
CA ARG A 136 7.15 -16.42 -9.43
C ARG A 136 8.28 -15.51 -9.00
N ALA A 137 9.34 -16.12 -8.46
CA ALA A 137 10.60 -15.47 -8.17
C ALA A 137 11.73 -16.40 -8.66
N PRO A 138 12.96 -15.93 -8.82
CA PRO A 138 14.08 -16.79 -9.14
C PRO A 138 14.17 -17.98 -8.19
N GLY A 139 14.21 -19.19 -8.77
CA GLY A 139 14.27 -20.45 -8.05
C GLY A 139 12.92 -21.05 -7.62
N GLY A 140 11.77 -20.38 -7.83
CA GLY A 140 10.49 -20.99 -7.49
C GLY A 140 9.29 -20.05 -7.51
N SER A 141 8.24 -20.46 -6.81
CA SER A 141 6.99 -19.70 -6.71
C SER A 141 6.54 -19.53 -5.26
N ALA A 142 5.68 -18.57 -5.04
CA ALA A 142 5.02 -18.35 -3.75
C ALA A 142 3.52 -18.13 -3.93
N SER A 143 2.74 -18.61 -2.97
CA SER A 143 1.35 -18.25 -2.80
C SER A 143 1.15 -17.56 -1.46
N VAL A 144 0.37 -16.48 -1.47
CA VAL A 144 0.12 -15.63 -0.31
C VAL A 144 -1.38 -15.47 -0.14
N SER A 145 -1.87 -15.68 1.06
CA SER A 145 -3.25 -15.39 1.44
C SER A 145 -3.24 -14.33 2.54
N THR A 146 -3.78 -13.16 2.24
CA THR A 146 -3.78 -12.00 3.14
C THR A 146 -5.21 -11.66 3.54
N VAL A 147 -5.42 -11.33 4.81
CA VAL A 147 -6.73 -10.96 5.36
C VAL A 147 -6.54 -10.00 6.53
N SER A 148 -7.44 -9.03 6.64
CA SER A 148 -7.54 -8.16 7.84
C SER A 148 -8.55 -8.74 8.83
N HIS A 149 -8.30 -8.56 10.12
CA HIS A 149 -9.26 -8.93 11.15
C HIS A 149 -10.44 -7.95 11.18
N PRO A 150 -11.69 -8.42 11.29
CA PRO A 150 -12.86 -7.55 11.17
C PRO A 150 -13.03 -6.55 12.33
N ALA A 151 -12.44 -6.80 13.50
CA ALA A 151 -12.62 -5.97 14.70
C ALA A 151 -11.31 -5.55 15.39
N ARG A 152 -10.16 -5.86 14.82
CA ARG A 152 -8.85 -5.50 15.40
C ARG A 152 -7.94 -4.97 14.31
N ASP A 153 -7.03 -4.08 14.68
CA ASP A 153 -5.97 -3.56 13.81
C ASP A 153 -4.89 -4.64 13.60
N LEU A 154 -5.26 -5.62 12.80
CA LEU A 154 -4.44 -6.80 12.57
C LEU A 154 -4.58 -7.26 11.13
N VAL A 155 -3.46 -7.51 10.49
CA VAL A 155 -3.36 -8.21 9.21
C VAL A 155 -2.68 -9.56 9.42
N SER A 156 -3.19 -10.58 8.77
CA SER A 156 -2.60 -11.91 8.73
C SER A 156 -2.24 -12.27 7.30
N ALA A 157 -1.03 -12.79 7.11
CA ALA A 157 -0.57 -13.29 5.82
C ALA A 157 -0.05 -14.72 5.97
N ARG A 158 -0.65 -15.65 5.22
CA ARG A 158 -0.16 -17.03 5.11
C ARG A 158 0.63 -17.18 3.82
N ILE A 159 1.89 -17.54 3.95
CA ILE A 159 2.82 -17.68 2.83
C ILE A 159 3.21 -19.14 2.65
N LYS A 160 3.10 -19.65 1.43
CA LYS A 160 3.55 -20.99 1.05
C LYS A 160 4.56 -20.87 -0.08
N SER A 161 5.79 -21.28 0.18
CA SER A 161 6.88 -21.30 -0.82
C SER A 161 8.00 -22.21 -0.35
N GLY A 162 8.59 -22.95 -1.26
CA GLY A 162 9.85 -23.67 -1.03
C GLY A 162 11.04 -22.74 -0.79
N LEU A 163 10.97 -21.52 -1.34
CA LEU A 163 12.03 -20.51 -1.22
C LEU A 163 12.21 -19.97 0.23
N LEU A 164 11.19 -20.09 1.08
CA LEU A 164 11.32 -19.74 2.50
C LEU A 164 12.29 -20.67 3.23
N ARG A 165 12.24 -21.96 2.89
CA ARG A 165 13.07 -22.98 3.52
C ARG A 165 14.55 -22.85 3.15
N THR A 166 14.84 -22.37 1.96
CA THR A 166 16.19 -22.12 1.46
C THR A 166 16.73 -20.74 1.86
N GLY A 167 15.87 -19.85 2.39
CA GLY A 167 16.22 -18.47 2.68
C GLY A 167 16.30 -17.57 1.43
N ALA A 168 15.95 -18.09 0.25
CA ALA A 168 15.90 -17.32 -0.99
C ALA A 168 14.73 -16.32 -1.03
N LEU A 169 13.69 -16.55 -0.25
CA LEU A 169 12.60 -15.61 0.00
C LEU A 169 12.54 -15.31 1.49
N ARG A 170 12.54 -14.04 1.87
CA ARG A 170 12.43 -13.60 3.26
C ARG A 170 11.32 -12.58 3.39
N VAL A 171 10.67 -12.52 4.55
CA VAL A 171 9.72 -11.47 4.91
C VAL A 171 10.47 -10.37 5.66
N ILE A 172 10.29 -9.13 5.22
CA ILE A 172 10.91 -7.95 5.81
C ILE A 172 9.82 -7.09 6.44
N PHE A 173 10.06 -6.67 7.66
CA PHE A 173 9.27 -5.66 8.35
C PHE A 173 10.10 -4.37 8.36
N LYS A 174 9.50 -3.28 7.91
CA LYS A 174 10.09 -1.94 7.94
C LYS A 174 9.13 -1.00 8.68
N PHE A 175 9.61 -0.37 9.72
CA PHE A 175 8.86 0.62 10.50
C PHE A 175 9.46 2.00 10.17
N PRO A 176 8.75 2.85 9.41
CA PRO A 176 9.20 4.20 9.12
C PRO A 176 9.16 5.07 10.38
N TYR A 177 9.95 6.13 10.38
CA TYR A 177 9.84 7.17 11.39
C TYR A 177 8.54 7.97 11.20
N SER A 178 8.10 8.64 12.27
CA SER A 178 6.86 9.42 12.30
C SER A 178 6.89 10.70 11.48
N ASP A 179 8.03 11.09 10.97
CA ASP A 179 8.26 12.23 10.08
C ASP A 179 7.97 11.96 8.60
N GLY A 180 7.55 10.75 8.27
CA GLY A 180 7.10 10.38 6.93
C GLY A 180 8.19 9.86 5.98
N GLU A 181 9.44 9.65 6.45
CA GLU A 181 10.51 9.02 5.67
C GLU A 181 10.56 7.49 5.79
#